data_6de0f73ebb5ffcc677429f6627139150
#
_entry.id   6de0f73ebb5ffcc677429f6627139150
#
_cell.length_a   1.000
_cell.length_b   1.000
_cell.length_c   1.000
_cell.angle_alpha   90.00
_cell.angle_beta   90.00
_cell.angle_gamma   90.00
#
_symmetry.space_group_name_H-M   'P 1'
#
loop_
_entity.id
_entity.type
_entity.pdbx_description
1 polymer ?
#
loop_
_entity_poly.entity_id
_entity_poly.type
_entity_poly.pdbx_seq_one_letter_code
_entity_poly.pdbx_strand_id
1 'polypeptide(L)'
;PHSESVDFVVETAQGNIRLFGYMEPLFGDENQIIEWRFAKYKDRYRIRPWLYYLIQLATKESALPPRIIAKDKDLTLKTLEKSTAFEKLKMYVEAYLQSQQQIQLIPTENIAKFIEKAESAVNFDNVLTNIESLAKDDSYGYRKADPYWGRVLGQTEQFKSQDGLLQLVKQTTSWFGEMLS
;
A
#
# COMPACT_ATOMS: atom_id res chain seq x y z
N PRO A 1 21.77 0.92 -12.53
CA PRO A 1 20.34 1.24 -12.56
C PRO A 1 20.02 2.02 -13.82
N HIS A 2 18.82 1.80 -14.35
CA HIS A 2 18.27 2.52 -15.50
C HIS A 2 16.80 2.85 -15.26
N SER A 3 16.17 3.55 -16.17
CA SER A 3 14.75 3.88 -16.15
C SER A 3 14.03 3.27 -17.33
N GLU A 4 12.74 3.00 -17.15
CA GLU A 4 11.86 2.51 -18.21
C GLU A 4 10.65 3.43 -18.31
N SER A 5 10.30 3.83 -19.54
CA SER A 5 9.09 4.63 -19.78
C SER A 5 7.85 3.78 -19.67
N VAL A 6 6.81 4.35 -19.09
CA VAL A 6 5.48 3.76 -18.97
C VAL A 6 4.51 4.63 -19.74
N ASP A 7 3.69 4.01 -20.58
CA ASP A 7 2.61 4.70 -21.28
C ASP A 7 1.56 3.67 -21.72
N PHE A 8 0.48 3.56 -20.96
CA PHE A 8 -0.64 2.67 -21.26
C PHE A 8 -1.94 3.15 -20.63
N VAL A 9 -3.04 2.55 -21.02
CA VAL A 9 -4.39 2.93 -20.58
C VAL A 9 -4.97 1.83 -19.69
N VAL A 10 -5.56 2.25 -18.57
CA VAL A 10 -6.35 1.41 -17.68
C VAL A 10 -7.83 1.77 -17.84
N GLU A 11 -8.64 0.80 -18.20
CA GLU A 11 -10.10 0.97 -18.26
C GLU A 11 -10.70 0.85 -16.86
N THR A 12 -11.39 1.91 -16.43
CA THR A 12 -12.04 1.98 -15.11
C THR A 12 -13.52 2.26 -15.27
N ALA A 13 -14.29 2.12 -14.18
CA ALA A 13 -15.70 2.50 -14.15
C ALA A 13 -15.93 4.00 -14.44
N GLN A 14 -14.92 4.85 -14.28
CA GLN A 14 -14.98 6.30 -14.52
C GLN A 14 -14.43 6.69 -15.91
N GLY A 15 -14.02 5.71 -16.72
CA GLY A 15 -13.47 5.92 -18.06
C GLY A 15 -12.03 5.43 -18.20
N ASN A 16 -11.44 5.77 -19.33
CA ASN A 16 -10.07 5.36 -19.68
C ASN A 16 -9.04 6.31 -19.06
N ILE A 17 -8.18 5.76 -18.21
CA ILE A 17 -7.13 6.51 -17.51
C ILE A 17 -5.77 6.16 -18.10
N ARG A 18 -5.08 7.15 -18.66
CA ARG A 18 -3.72 6.98 -19.17
C ARG A 18 -2.71 7.11 -18.03
N LEU A 19 -1.92 6.06 -17.84
CA LEU A 19 -0.76 6.05 -16.94
C LEU A 19 0.49 6.29 -17.76
N PHE A 20 1.24 7.33 -17.42
CA PHE A 20 2.47 7.66 -18.13
C PHE A 20 3.55 8.19 -17.17
N GLY A 21 4.80 7.96 -17.49
CA GLY A 21 5.93 8.39 -16.68
C GLY A 21 7.13 7.46 -16.81
N TYR A 22 7.90 7.35 -15.73
CA TYR A 22 9.08 6.51 -15.68
C TYR A 22 9.11 5.68 -14.40
N MET A 23 9.51 4.42 -14.53
CA MET A 23 9.86 3.56 -13.40
C MET A 23 11.36 3.58 -13.20
N GLU A 24 11.83 3.96 -12.03
CA GLU A 24 13.25 4.02 -11.67
C GLU A 24 13.47 3.92 -10.14
N PRO A 25 14.61 3.38 -9.69
CA PRO A 25 15.64 2.70 -10.47
C PRO A 25 15.25 1.24 -10.77
N LEU A 26 15.62 0.76 -11.96
CA LEU A 26 15.53 -0.65 -12.35
C LEU A 26 16.95 -1.23 -12.47
N PHE A 27 17.10 -2.53 -12.22
CA PHE A 27 18.41 -3.20 -12.15
C PHE A 27 18.47 -4.45 -13.03
N GLY A 28 19.64 -4.64 -13.67
CA GLY A 28 19.90 -5.79 -14.53
C GLY A 28 19.10 -5.77 -15.83
N ASP A 29 19.32 -6.77 -16.68
CA ASP A 29 18.70 -6.89 -18.01
C ASP A 29 17.20 -7.23 -17.92
N GLU A 30 16.79 -7.84 -16.80
CA GLU A 30 15.38 -8.19 -16.55
C GLU A 30 14.59 -7.08 -15.86
N ASN A 31 15.16 -5.88 -15.73
CA ASN A 31 14.49 -4.71 -15.14
C ASN A 31 13.96 -4.97 -13.71
N GLN A 32 14.73 -5.68 -12.88
CA GLN A 32 14.31 -5.98 -11.53
C GLN A 32 14.15 -4.71 -10.69
N ILE A 33 13.08 -4.66 -9.93
CA ILE A 33 12.80 -3.58 -8.99
C ILE A 33 13.47 -3.93 -7.66
N ILE A 34 14.43 -3.09 -7.22
CA ILE A 34 15.11 -3.24 -5.94
C ILE A 34 14.93 -1.96 -5.13
N GLU A 35 14.25 -2.07 -4.02
CA GLU A 35 14.11 -1.00 -3.04
C GLU A 35 15.18 -1.15 -1.97
N TRP A 36 16.11 -0.23 -1.92
CA TRP A 36 17.21 -0.26 -0.97
C TRP A 36 17.11 0.86 0.07
N ARG A 37 17.21 0.52 1.37
CA ARG A 37 17.09 1.45 2.49
C ARG A 37 18.14 1.21 3.56
N PHE A 38 18.92 2.23 3.90
CA PHE A 38 19.85 2.22 5.03
C PHE A 38 19.15 2.40 6.40
N ALA A 39 17.90 2.01 6.51
CA ALA A 39 17.07 2.13 7.69
C ALA A 39 16.44 0.78 8.04
N LYS A 40 15.91 0.65 9.27
CA LYS A 40 15.09 -0.50 9.63
C LYS A 40 13.89 -0.60 8.70
N TYR A 41 13.52 -1.83 8.41
CA TYR A 41 12.37 -2.15 7.55
C TYR A 41 11.08 -1.49 8.05
N LYS A 42 10.26 -1.03 7.09
CA LYS A 42 8.89 -0.54 7.29
C LYS A 42 8.02 -1.02 6.13
N ASP A 43 6.76 -1.37 6.41
CA ASP A 43 5.84 -1.88 5.39
C ASP A 43 5.65 -0.93 4.22
N ARG A 44 5.67 0.38 4.45
CA ARG A 44 5.57 1.39 3.40
C ARG A 44 6.65 1.29 2.32
N TYR A 45 7.79 0.64 2.61
CA TYR A 45 8.86 0.44 1.62
C TYR A 45 8.47 -0.57 0.53
N ARG A 46 7.42 -1.37 0.75
CA ARG A 46 6.88 -2.27 -0.27
C ARG A 46 6.00 -1.54 -1.28
N ILE A 47 5.36 -0.41 -0.93
CA ILE A 47 4.29 0.22 -1.74
C ILE A 47 4.79 0.60 -3.13
N ARG A 48 5.89 1.35 -3.26
CA ARG A 48 6.43 1.75 -4.57
C ARG A 48 6.89 0.56 -5.40
N PRO A 49 7.73 -0.35 -4.89
CA PRO A 49 8.11 -1.55 -5.63
C PRO A 49 6.92 -2.40 -6.07
N TRP A 50 5.92 -2.53 -5.22
CA TRP A 50 4.69 -3.24 -5.54
C TRP A 50 3.95 -2.61 -6.72
N LEU A 51 3.72 -1.30 -6.69
CA LEU A 51 3.05 -0.59 -7.78
C LEU A 51 3.83 -0.70 -9.10
N TYR A 52 5.15 -0.58 -9.07
CA TYR A 52 6.00 -0.76 -10.25
C TYR A 52 5.90 -2.18 -10.80
N TYR A 53 5.86 -3.18 -9.93
CA TYR A 53 5.71 -4.58 -10.31
C TYR A 53 4.36 -4.85 -10.98
N LEU A 54 3.27 -4.30 -10.45
CA LEU A 54 1.96 -4.39 -11.09
C LEU A 54 1.97 -3.76 -12.49
N ILE A 55 2.63 -2.61 -12.65
CA ILE A 55 2.79 -1.95 -13.95
C ILE A 55 3.61 -2.84 -14.90
N GLN A 56 4.73 -3.40 -14.47
CA GLN A 56 5.53 -4.29 -15.31
C GLN A 56 4.73 -5.52 -15.76
N LEU A 57 4.01 -6.17 -14.86
CA LEU A 57 3.16 -7.32 -15.21
C LEU A 57 1.99 -6.94 -16.12
N ALA A 58 1.43 -5.73 -15.98
CA ALA A 58 0.38 -5.25 -16.87
C ALA A 58 0.89 -4.97 -18.30
N THR A 59 2.14 -4.55 -18.44
CA THR A 59 2.72 -4.12 -19.73
C THR A 59 3.65 -5.14 -20.38
N LYS A 60 4.12 -6.16 -19.65
CA LYS A 60 5.06 -7.19 -20.12
C LYS A 60 4.47 -8.59 -19.98
N GLU A 61 5.09 -9.55 -20.65
CA GLU A 61 4.72 -10.97 -20.51
C GLU A 61 5.17 -11.56 -19.17
N SER A 62 6.29 -11.07 -18.64
CA SER A 62 6.79 -11.46 -17.32
C SER A 62 7.56 -10.35 -16.66
N ALA A 63 7.68 -10.40 -15.34
CA ALA A 63 8.51 -9.50 -14.54
C ALA A 63 9.01 -10.24 -13.29
N LEU A 64 10.22 -9.91 -12.84
CA LEU A 64 10.75 -10.44 -11.60
C LEU A 64 10.05 -9.78 -10.41
N PRO A 65 9.74 -10.56 -9.36
CA PRO A 65 9.19 -10.00 -8.14
C PRO A 65 10.17 -9.02 -7.50
N PRO A 66 9.68 -7.89 -6.96
CA PRO A 66 10.51 -6.87 -6.34
C PRO A 66 11.25 -7.39 -5.11
N ARG A 67 12.45 -6.88 -4.89
CA ARG A 67 13.25 -7.15 -3.70
C ARG A 67 13.39 -5.89 -2.85
N ILE A 68 13.20 -6.01 -1.55
CA ILE A 68 13.38 -4.93 -0.59
C ILE A 68 14.52 -5.28 0.34
N ILE A 69 15.54 -4.45 0.36
CA ILE A 69 16.74 -4.60 1.18
C ILE A 69 16.79 -3.45 2.18
N ALA A 70 16.57 -3.77 3.46
CA ALA A 70 16.67 -2.87 4.58
C ALA A 70 17.79 -3.31 5.53
N LYS A 71 18.16 -2.48 6.51
CA LYS A 71 19.22 -2.78 7.46
C LYS A 71 19.03 -4.11 8.20
N ASP A 72 17.80 -4.46 8.49
CA ASP A 72 17.39 -5.59 9.33
C ASP A 72 16.52 -6.62 8.59
N LYS A 73 16.30 -6.43 7.30
CA LYS A 73 15.43 -7.32 6.52
C LYS A 73 15.81 -7.30 5.04
N ASP A 74 15.84 -8.48 4.43
CA ASP A 74 15.95 -8.71 3.01
C ASP A 74 14.77 -9.61 2.61
N LEU A 75 13.91 -9.15 1.72
CA LEU A 75 12.74 -9.90 1.31
C LEU A 75 12.43 -9.70 -0.17
N THR A 76 11.88 -10.72 -0.79
CA THR A 76 11.31 -10.68 -2.14
C THR A 76 9.80 -10.73 -2.02
N LEU A 77 9.09 -9.88 -2.77
CA LEU A 77 7.64 -9.88 -2.79
C LEU A 77 7.10 -11.12 -3.51
N LYS A 78 5.84 -11.44 -3.26
CA LYS A 78 5.17 -12.58 -3.88
C LYS A 78 5.07 -12.42 -5.41
N THR A 79 5.25 -13.53 -6.12
CA THR A 79 4.95 -13.60 -7.55
C THR A 79 3.45 -13.55 -7.79
N LEU A 80 3.03 -12.79 -8.78
CA LEU A 80 1.63 -12.67 -9.20
C LEU A 80 1.44 -13.12 -10.64
N GLU A 81 0.25 -13.62 -10.91
CA GLU A 81 -0.24 -13.80 -12.28
C GLU A 81 -0.58 -12.45 -12.92
N LYS A 82 -0.37 -12.33 -14.23
CA LYS A 82 -0.61 -11.09 -15.01
C LYS A 82 -2.04 -10.58 -14.86
N SER A 83 -3.03 -11.45 -14.89
CA SER A 83 -4.45 -11.07 -14.71
C SER A 83 -4.72 -10.47 -13.33
N THR A 84 -4.19 -11.09 -12.28
CA THR A 84 -4.31 -10.59 -10.91
C THR A 84 -3.61 -9.23 -10.75
N ALA A 85 -2.43 -9.07 -11.35
CA ALA A 85 -1.69 -7.81 -11.32
C ALA A 85 -2.47 -6.67 -11.99
N PHE A 86 -3.11 -6.95 -13.14
CA PHE A 86 -3.92 -5.96 -13.85
C PHE A 86 -5.15 -5.52 -13.03
N GLU A 87 -5.88 -6.47 -12.45
CA GLU A 87 -7.02 -6.16 -11.58
C GLU A 87 -6.62 -5.34 -10.34
N LYS A 88 -5.47 -5.67 -9.74
CA LYS A 88 -4.93 -4.86 -8.62
C LYS A 88 -4.54 -3.46 -9.05
N LEU A 89 -3.88 -3.32 -10.19
CA LEU A 89 -3.52 -2.00 -10.72
C LEU A 89 -4.75 -1.16 -10.99
N LYS A 90 -5.77 -1.73 -11.63
CA LYS A 90 -7.07 -1.08 -11.85
C LYS A 90 -7.69 -0.60 -10.54
N MET A 91 -7.71 -1.47 -9.53
CA MET A 91 -8.22 -1.12 -8.19
C MET A 91 -7.47 0.09 -7.59
N TYR A 92 -6.13 0.16 -7.72
CA TYR A 92 -5.36 1.31 -7.23
C TYR A 92 -5.65 2.59 -8.02
N VAL A 93 -5.83 2.49 -9.34
CA VAL A 93 -6.22 3.64 -10.17
C VAL A 93 -7.59 4.17 -9.75
N GLU A 94 -8.58 3.30 -9.56
CA GLU A 94 -9.91 3.65 -9.08
C GLU A 94 -9.87 4.27 -7.67
N ALA A 95 -9.07 3.70 -6.77
CA ALA A 95 -8.86 4.26 -5.43
C ALA A 95 -8.23 5.65 -5.48
N TYR A 96 -7.27 5.87 -6.37
CA TYR A 96 -6.68 7.20 -6.59
C TYR A 96 -7.73 8.21 -7.08
N LEU A 97 -8.56 7.85 -8.05
CA LEU A 97 -9.65 8.72 -8.54
C LEU A 97 -10.65 9.04 -7.43
N GLN A 98 -11.03 8.06 -6.62
CA GLN A 98 -11.89 8.28 -5.46
C GLN A 98 -11.25 9.20 -4.44
N SER A 99 -9.93 9.11 -4.23
CA SER A 99 -9.20 9.95 -3.28
C SER A 99 -9.20 11.45 -3.65
N GLN A 100 -9.47 11.78 -4.91
CA GLN A 100 -9.64 13.17 -5.35
C GLN A 100 -10.97 13.78 -4.88
N GLN A 101 -11.94 12.94 -4.52
CA GLN A 101 -13.28 13.36 -4.12
C GLN A 101 -13.52 13.20 -2.63
N GLN A 102 -12.84 12.24 -1.99
CA GLN A 102 -13.00 11.94 -0.57
C GLN A 102 -11.69 11.47 0.06
N ILE A 103 -11.52 11.77 1.33
CA ILE A 103 -10.33 11.35 2.07
C ILE A 103 -10.31 9.82 2.19
N GLN A 104 -9.22 9.21 1.74
CA GLN A 104 -8.94 7.79 1.90
C GLN A 104 -7.96 7.59 3.05
N LEU A 105 -8.37 6.86 4.07
CA LEU A 105 -7.51 6.56 5.21
C LEU A 105 -6.77 5.24 4.97
N ILE A 106 -5.45 5.32 4.91
CA ILE A 106 -4.59 4.16 4.72
C ILE A 106 -3.45 4.20 5.73
N PRO A 107 -3.33 3.20 6.63
CA PRO A 107 -2.27 3.15 7.63
C PRO A 107 -0.94 2.69 7.01
N THR A 108 -0.28 3.54 6.22
CA THR A 108 0.92 3.17 5.43
C THR A 108 2.15 2.79 6.26
N GLU A 109 2.27 3.26 7.50
CA GLU A 109 3.44 3.01 8.35
C GLU A 109 3.47 1.59 8.94
N ASN A 110 2.31 1.01 9.25
CA ASN A 110 2.19 -0.26 9.97
C ASN A 110 1.07 -1.12 9.38
N ILE A 111 1.03 -1.26 8.06
CA ILE A 111 -0.05 -1.95 7.33
C ILE A 111 -0.23 -3.39 7.85
N ALA A 112 0.87 -4.16 7.97
CA ALA A 112 0.81 -5.55 8.42
C ALA A 112 0.24 -5.66 9.84
N LYS A 113 0.71 -4.83 10.78
CA LYS A 113 0.18 -4.81 12.15
C LYS A 113 -1.28 -4.38 12.22
N PHE A 114 -1.69 -3.47 11.35
CA PHE A 114 -3.09 -3.04 11.29
C PHE A 114 -3.98 -4.20 10.85
N ILE A 115 -3.61 -4.91 9.78
CA ILE A 115 -4.36 -6.07 9.28
C ILE A 115 -4.39 -7.19 10.33
N GLU A 116 -3.22 -7.58 10.86
CA GLU A 116 -3.10 -8.63 11.89
C GLU A 116 -3.97 -8.32 13.12
N LYS A 117 -3.90 -7.11 13.63
CA LYS A 117 -4.69 -6.71 14.80
C LYS A 117 -6.18 -6.59 14.49
N ALA A 118 -6.54 -6.22 13.27
CA ALA A 118 -7.93 -6.16 12.85
C ALA A 118 -8.52 -7.55 12.66
N GLU A 119 -7.76 -8.50 12.11
CA GLU A 119 -8.18 -9.91 11.96
C GLU A 119 -8.26 -10.64 13.30
N SER A 120 -7.39 -10.30 14.25
CA SER A 120 -7.38 -10.87 15.61
C SER A 120 -8.32 -10.16 16.57
N ALA A 121 -8.93 -9.05 16.19
CA ALA A 121 -9.82 -8.29 17.07
C ALA A 121 -11.13 -9.02 17.28
N VAL A 122 -11.40 -9.37 18.54
CA VAL A 122 -12.62 -10.08 18.96
C VAL A 122 -13.84 -9.15 18.97
N ASN A 123 -13.59 -7.81 19.02
CA ASN A 123 -14.66 -6.82 19.04
C ASN A 123 -14.19 -5.46 18.49
N PHE A 124 -15.15 -4.58 18.25
CA PHE A 124 -14.97 -3.23 17.73
C PHE A 124 -14.05 -2.36 18.57
N ASP A 125 -14.18 -2.39 19.89
CA ASP A 125 -13.39 -1.54 20.79
C ASP A 125 -11.89 -1.85 20.69
N ASN A 126 -11.53 -3.11 20.44
CA ASN A 126 -10.15 -3.52 20.21
C ASN A 126 -9.60 -2.97 18.89
N VAL A 127 -10.40 -2.97 17.83
CA VAL A 127 -10.01 -2.37 16.54
C VAL A 127 -9.83 -0.86 16.71
N LEU A 128 -10.77 -0.18 17.36
CA LEU A 128 -10.71 1.26 17.62
C LEU A 128 -9.47 1.62 18.45
N THR A 129 -9.22 0.92 19.55
CA THR A 129 -8.03 1.11 20.40
C THR A 129 -6.73 0.93 19.62
N ASN A 130 -6.69 -0.05 18.71
CA ASN A 130 -5.53 -0.30 17.87
C ASN A 130 -5.29 0.84 16.87
N ILE A 131 -6.35 1.37 16.24
CA ILE A 131 -6.26 2.52 15.34
C ILE A 131 -5.82 3.77 16.09
N GLU A 132 -6.40 4.04 17.24
CA GLU A 132 -5.99 5.15 18.09
C GLU A 132 -4.53 5.02 18.55
N SER A 133 -4.07 3.82 18.83
CA SER A 133 -2.66 3.58 19.21
C SER A 133 -1.68 3.87 18.06
N LEU A 134 -2.12 3.78 16.80
CA LEU A 134 -1.31 4.18 15.65
C LEU A 134 -1.18 5.71 15.52
N ALA A 135 -2.16 6.44 16.05
CA ALA A 135 -2.19 7.91 16.05
C ALA A 135 -1.50 8.54 17.27
N LYS A 136 -1.22 7.77 18.32
CA LYS A 136 -0.56 8.25 19.53
C LYS A 136 0.96 8.06 19.46
N ASP A 137 1.73 8.99 20.02
CA ASP A 137 3.15 8.81 20.30
C ASP A 137 3.33 7.63 21.25
N ASP A 138 4.26 6.74 20.95
CA ASP A 138 4.66 5.77 21.94
C ASP A 138 5.41 6.48 23.08
N SER A 139 5.25 5.96 24.30
CA SER A 139 5.84 6.51 25.52
C SER A 139 7.39 6.55 25.52
N TYR A 140 8.03 6.08 24.45
CA TYR A 140 9.47 6.07 24.26
C TYR A 140 9.98 7.08 23.22
N GLY A 141 9.11 7.93 22.66
CA GLY A 141 9.51 9.01 21.76
C GLY A 141 10.03 8.58 20.38
N TYR A 142 9.95 7.30 20.03
CA TYR A 142 10.43 6.79 18.74
C TYR A 142 9.38 6.88 17.60
N ARG A 143 8.13 7.13 17.92
CA ARG A 143 7.06 7.41 16.98
C ARG A 143 6.49 8.78 17.25
N LYS A 144 6.73 9.70 16.36
CA LYS A 144 5.89 10.91 16.32
C LYS A 144 4.52 10.47 15.80
N ALA A 145 3.47 10.82 16.55
CA ALA A 145 2.10 10.67 16.05
C ALA A 145 2.03 11.29 14.67
N ASP A 146 1.44 10.54 13.72
CA ASP A 146 1.17 11.13 12.42
C ASP A 146 0.11 12.24 12.62
N PRO A 147 0.46 13.53 12.47
CA PRO A 147 -0.47 14.62 12.75
C PRO A 147 -1.68 14.61 11.82
N TYR A 148 -1.58 13.95 10.68
CA TYR A 148 -2.69 13.82 9.75
C TYR A 148 -3.73 12.82 10.26
N TRP A 149 -3.30 11.71 10.86
CA TRP A 149 -4.20 10.73 11.47
C TRP A 149 -5.02 11.34 12.60
N GLY A 150 -4.39 12.10 13.49
CA GLY A 150 -5.08 12.79 14.58
C GLY A 150 -6.16 13.76 14.08
N ARG A 151 -5.90 14.49 13.00
CA ARG A 151 -6.88 15.39 12.38
C ARG A 151 -8.03 14.65 11.73
N VAL A 152 -7.73 13.59 10.97
CA VAL A 152 -8.73 12.85 10.20
C VAL A 152 -9.63 12.03 11.13
N LEU A 153 -9.08 11.33 12.10
CA LEU A 153 -9.85 10.56 13.08
C LEU A 153 -10.72 11.48 13.97
N GLY A 154 -10.23 12.70 14.29
CA GLY A 154 -10.99 13.68 15.06
C GLY A 154 -12.14 14.35 14.30
N GLN A 155 -12.11 14.36 12.98
CA GLN A 155 -13.08 15.08 12.14
C GLN A 155 -14.12 14.19 11.46
N THR A 156 -13.89 12.88 11.37
CA THR A 156 -14.76 11.97 10.61
C THR A 156 -15.58 11.07 11.55
N GLU A 157 -16.84 11.39 11.73
CA GLU A 157 -17.84 10.54 12.39
C GLU A 157 -17.91 9.13 11.78
N GLN A 158 -17.53 9.02 10.49
CA GLN A 158 -17.55 7.78 9.72
C GLN A 158 -16.66 6.69 10.32
N PHE A 159 -15.57 7.06 11.02
CA PHE A 159 -14.66 6.11 11.67
C PHE A 159 -15.02 5.80 13.12
N LYS A 160 -16.02 6.47 13.66
CA LYS A 160 -16.56 6.20 14.99
C LYS A 160 -17.63 5.10 14.97
N SER A 161 -18.03 4.62 13.78
CA SER A 161 -18.97 3.53 13.62
C SER A 161 -18.26 2.20 13.38
N GLN A 162 -18.86 1.11 13.88
CA GLN A 162 -18.36 -0.25 13.66
C GLN A 162 -18.25 -0.58 12.17
N ASP A 163 -19.25 -0.19 11.37
CA ASP A 163 -19.28 -0.45 9.94
C ASP A 163 -18.17 0.30 9.19
N GLY A 164 -17.91 1.55 9.56
CA GLY A 164 -16.83 2.33 8.96
C GLY A 164 -15.45 1.75 9.23
N LEU A 165 -15.20 1.24 10.44
CA LEU A 165 -13.94 0.57 10.77
C LEU A 165 -13.79 -0.78 10.07
N LEU A 166 -14.84 -1.59 10.00
CA LEU A 166 -14.84 -2.84 9.25
C LEU A 166 -14.58 -2.59 7.76
N GLN A 167 -15.15 -1.52 7.20
CA GLN A 167 -14.89 -1.13 5.83
C GLN A 167 -13.42 -0.74 5.62
N LEU A 168 -12.82 0.04 6.52
CA LEU A 168 -11.41 0.41 6.47
C LEU A 168 -10.49 -0.83 6.52
N VAL A 169 -10.78 -1.79 7.39
CA VAL A 169 -10.04 -3.05 7.48
C VAL A 169 -10.13 -3.83 6.18
N LYS A 170 -11.34 -4.06 5.66
CA LYS A 170 -11.56 -4.77 4.40
C LYS A 170 -10.85 -4.08 3.23
N GLN A 171 -10.92 -2.76 3.16
CA GLN A 171 -10.25 -1.96 2.14
C GLN A 171 -8.73 -2.08 2.24
N THR A 172 -8.16 -1.96 3.44
CA THR A 172 -6.71 -2.09 3.66
C THR A 172 -6.23 -3.50 3.30
N THR A 173 -6.96 -4.53 3.71
CA THR A 173 -6.64 -5.93 3.37
C THR A 173 -6.74 -6.17 1.85
N SER A 174 -7.78 -5.65 1.20
CA SER A 174 -7.94 -5.76 -0.25
C SER A 174 -6.79 -5.10 -1.01
N TRP A 175 -6.33 -3.94 -0.55
CA TRP A 175 -5.27 -3.20 -1.22
C TRP A 175 -3.88 -3.78 -0.99
N PHE A 176 -3.59 -4.23 0.22
CA PHE A 176 -2.23 -4.55 0.63
C PHE A 176 -2.01 -5.99 1.09
N GLY A 177 -3.05 -6.80 1.27
CA GLY A 177 -2.90 -8.16 1.78
C GLY A 177 -1.93 -9.00 0.96
N GLU A 178 -2.05 -9.00 -0.37
CA GLU A 178 -1.15 -9.74 -1.25
C GLU A 178 0.28 -9.16 -1.30
N MET A 179 0.43 -7.85 -1.15
CA MET A 179 1.74 -7.21 -1.03
C MET A 179 2.48 -7.68 0.23
N LEU A 180 1.74 -8.03 1.29
CA LEU A 180 2.29 -8.43 2.58
C LEU A 180 2.57 -9.92 2.67
N SER A 181 1.85 -10.74 1.93
CA SER A 181 2.06 -12.20 1.84
C SER A 181 3.34 -12.54 1.08
#